data_66361d451d675ed510036e8fa3ae0202
#
_entry.id   66361d451d675ed510036e8fa3ae0202
#
_cell.length_a   1.000
_cell.length_b   1.000
_cell.length_c   1.000
_cell.angle_alpha   90.00
_cell.angle_beta   90.00
_cell.angle_gamma   90.00
#
_symmetry.space_group_name_H-M   'P 1'
#
loop_
_entity.id
_entity.type
_entity.pdbx_description
1 polymer ?
#
loop_
_entity_poly.entity_id
_entity_poly.type
_entity_poly.pdbx_seq_one_letter_code
_entity_poly.pdbx_strand_id
1 'polypeptide(L)'
;LPQQFDEKFTRKALNNSLDRLKTDYVDMYGLHNPKMHHIKDDSIFNTLDNLIEEEKIRTYQIALGPAIGWTAEGLESMKRKNVTAVQTVFNVLEQTPGNELLNSGIENDVGILVRVPDASGILTGKVNADTKIDEKDHRSVRKGEWIKASLKKVEELKPIANRNGFSIKELAIKF
;
A
#
# COMPACT_ATOMS: atom_id res chain seq x y z
N LEU A 1 -13.97 5.96 -9.63
CA LEU A 1 -13.82 7.40 -9.86
C LEU A 1 -12.60 7.65 -10.73
N PRO A 2 -12.67 8.55 -11.73
CA PRO A 2 -11.50 8.94 -12.50
C PRO A 2 -10.47 9.55 -11.55
N GLN A 3 -9.20 9.20 -11.76
CA GLN A 3 -8.09 9.76 -11.01
C GLN A 3 -7.68 11.09 -11.63
N GLN A 4 -7.38 12.05 -10.79
CA GLN A 4 -7.02 13.39 -11.20
C GLN A 4 -5.79 13.83 -10.41
N PHE A 5 -4.72 14.19 -11.12
CA PHE A 5 -3.43 14.58 -10.55
C PHE A 5 -2.86 15.87 -11.13
N ASP A 6 -3.69 16.65 -11.87
CA ASP A 6 -3.27 17.96 -12.32
C ASP A 6 -2.93 18.89 -11.13
N GLU A 7 -2.12 19.90 -11.38
CA GLU A 7 -1.63 20.80 -10.34
C GLU A 7 -2.77 21.43 -9.52
N LYS A 8 -3.82 21.92 -10.20
CA LYS A 8 -4.95 22.58 -9.52
C LYS A 8 -5.66 21.63 -8.57
N PHE A 9 -5.91 20.40 -9.00
CA PHE A 9 -6.56 19.38 -8.16
C PHE A 9 -5.65 18.98 -7.02
N THR A 10 -4.38 18.70 -7.29
CA THR A 10 -3.39 18.27 -6.28
C THR A 10 -3.25 19.30 -5.17
N ARG A 11 -3.07 20.58 -5.53
CA ARG A 11 -2.99 21.67 -4.57
C ARG A 11 -4.26 21.83 -3.74
N LYS A 12 -5.44 21.76 -4.38
CA LYS A 12 -6.71 21.81 -3.68
C LYS A 12 -6.89 20.64 -2.70
N ALA A 13 -6.54 19.42 -3.13
CA ALA A 13 -6.66 18.23 -2.29
C ALA A 13 -5.72 18.29 -1.08
N LEU A 14 -4.48 18.75 -1.28
CA LEU A 14 -3.52 18.97 -0.19
C LEU A 14 -4.04 20.04 0.78
N ASN A 15 -4.43 21.21 0.30
CA ASN A 15 -4.93 22.29 1.17
C ASN A 15 -6.12 21.83 2.01
N ASN A 16 -7.09 21.15 1.41
CA ASN A 16 -8.21 20.55 2.15
C ASN A 16 -7.75 19.56 3.23
N SER A 17 -6.65 18.87 3.02
CA SER A 17 -6.08 17.95 4.02
C SER A 17 -5.38 18.70 5.13
N LEU A 18 -4.60 19.72 4.81
CA LEU A 18 -3.93 20.59 5.79
C LEU A 18 -4.94 21.29 6.69
N ASP A 19 -6.04 21.84 6.12
CA ASP A 19 -7.14 22.46 6.87
C ASP A 19 -7.78 21.48 7.86
N ARG A 20 -8.07 20.25 7.43
CA ARG A 20 -8.64 19.21 8.30
C ARG A 20 -7.69 18.76 9.40
N LEU A 21 -6.40 18.67 9.09
CA LEU A 21 -5.35 18.26 10.03
C LEU A 21 -4.94 19.41 10.95
N LYS A 22 -5.31 20.67 10.61
CA LYS A 22 -4.92 21.89 11.33
C LYS A 22 -3.40 22.03 11.42
N THR A 23 -2.72 21.86 10.29
CA THR A 23 -1.28 21.95 10.14
C THR A 23 -0.92 22.65 8.84
N ASP A 24 0.26 23.21 8.75
CA ASP A 24 0.76 23.91 7.57
C ASP A 24 1.46 22.98 6.58
N TYR A 25 1.82 21.77 7.00
CA TYR A 25 2.51 20.77 6.18
C TYR A 25 2.14 19.35 6.55
N VAL A 26 2.50 18.41 5.68
CA VAL A 26 2.51 16.97 5.98
C VAL A 26 3.88 16.38 5.67
N ASP A 27 4.30 15.37 6.44
CA ASP A 27 5.59 14.71 6.22
C ASP A 27 5.61 13.95 4.90
N MET A 28 4.52 13.27 4.57
CA MET A 28 4.44 12.48 3.34
C MET A 28 3.07 12.66 2.66
N TYR A 29 3.08 13.06 1.40
CA TYR A 29 1.87 13.14 0.56
C TYR A 29 1.83 11.99 -0.44
N GLY A 30 0.65 11.43 -0.72
CA GLY A 30 0.54 10.23 -1.56
C GLY A 30 -0.29 10.42 -2.81
N LEU A 31 0.22 10.00 -3.97
CA LEU A 31 -0.60 9.75 -5.16
C LEU A 31 -1.28 8.39 -5.03
N HIS A 32 -2.61 8.36 -5.12
CA HIS A 32 -3.40 7.15 -4.92
C HIS A 32 -3.76 6.45 -6.24
N ASN A 33 -3.22 5.26 -6.46
CA ASN A 33 -3.41 4.42 -7.65
C ASN A 33 -3.05 5.12 -8.99
N PRO A 34 -1.94 5.87 -9.11
CA PRO A 34 -1.56 6.45 -10.38
C PRO A 34 -1.23 5.35 -11.39
N LYS A 35 -1.76 5.47 -12.61
CA LYS A 35 -1.44 4.58 -13.72
C LYS A 35 -0.10 4.93 -14.35
N MET A 36 0.46 4.04 -15.16
CA MET A 36 1.76 4.23 -15.81
C MET A 36 1.88 5.59 -16.53
N HIS A 37 0.85 6.04 -17.20
CA HIS A 37 0.89 7.34 -17.88
C HIS A 37 0.98 8.53 -16.90
N HIS A 38 0.40 8.42 -15.70
CA HIS A 38 0.56 9.45 -14.66
C HIS A 38 1.98 9.41 -14.07
N ILE A 39 2.55 8.21 -13.89
CA ILE A 39 3.92 8.05 -13.36
C ILE A 39 4.97 8.58 -14.35
N LYS A 40 4.68 8.55 -15.65
CA LYS A 40 5.53 9.10 -16.70
C LYS A 40 5.28 10.59 -17.02
N ASP A 41 4.28 11.19 -16.39
CA ASP A 41 3.95 12.60 -16.59
C ASP A 41 4.77 13.50 -15.66
N ASP A 42 5.77 14.16 -16.21
CA ASP A 42 6.67 15.03 -15.45
C ASP A 42 5.93 16.23 -14.82
N SER A 43 4.80 16.68 -15.40
CA SER A 43 4.04 17.81 -14.84
C SER A 43 3.48 17.51 -13.45
N ILE A 44 3.10 16.25 -13.20
CA ILE A 44 2.61 15.79 -11.88
C ILE A 44 3.75 15.86 -10.86
N PHE A 45 4.93 15.34 -11.21
CA PHE A 45 6.07 15.30 -10.30
C PHE A 45 6.67 16.69 -10.07
N ASN A 46 6.71 17.55 -11.10
CA ASN A 46 7.09 18.97 -10.93
C ASN A 46 6.16 19.67 -9.93
N THR A 47 4.86 19.38 -9.96
CA THR A 47 3.91 19.91 -8.98
C THR A 47 4.25 19.46 -7.56
N LEU A 48 4.59 18.18 -7.37
CA LEU A 48 4.97 17.65 -6.06
C LEU A 48 6.31 18.23 -5.57
N ASP A 49 7.27 18.39 -6.47
CA ASP A 49 8.57 19.01 -6.15
C ASP A 49 8.40 20.46 -5.73
N ASN A 50 7.56 21.24 -6.43
CA ASN A 50 7.20 22.61 -6.02
C ASN A 50 6.55 22.62 -4.62
N LEU A 51 5.71 21.65 -4.29
CA LEU A 51 5.11 21.56 -2.95
C LEU A 51 6.14 21.20 -1.86
N ILE A 52 7.24 20.55 -2.19
CA ILE A 52 8.39 20.37 -1.28
C ILE A 52 9.11 21.70 -1.10
N GLU A 53 9.39 22.45 -2.17
CA GLU A 53 10.04 23.76 -2.11
C GLU A 53 9.20 24.79 -1.33
N GLU A 54 7.87 24.69 -1.42
CA GLU A 54 6.92 25.49 -0.65
C GLU A 54 6.77 25.04 0.82
N GLU A 55 7.51 24.01 1.24
CA GLU A 55 7.45 23.40 2.58
C GLU A 55 6.05 22.88 2.98
N LYS A 56 5.17 22.61 1.98
CA LYS A 56 3.83 22.05 2.21
C LYS A 56 3.84 20.54 2.41
N ILE A 57 4.82 19.87 1.83
CA ILE A 57 5.09 18.44 2.03
C ILE A 57 6.59 18.27 2.21
N ARG A 58 7.04 17.28 2.98
CA ARG A 58 8.48 16.97 3.09
C ARG A 58 8.92 15.96 2.04
N THR A 59 8.04 15.05 1.69
CA THR A 59 8.28 14.01 0.71
C THR A 59 6.97 13.49 0.13
N TYR A 60 7.05 12.61 -0.86
CA TYR A 60 5.84 11.98 -1.40
C TYR A 60 6.04 10.49 -1.68
N GLN A 61 4.92 9.79 -1.74
CA GLN A 61 4.84 8.37 -1.99
C GLN A 61 3.89 8.02 -3.14
N ILE A 62 4.02 6.82 -3.65
CA ILE A 62 3.09 6.24 -4.62
C ILE A 62 2.32 5.10 -3.95
N ALA A 63 1.02 5.27 -3.75
CA ALA A 63 0.14 4.21 -3.27
C ALA A 63 -0.41 3.43 -4.46
N LEU A 64 0.09 2.21 -4.64
CA LEU A 64 -0.30 1.34 -5.75
C LEU A 64 -1.72 0.80 -5.57
N GLY A 65 -2.32 0.33 -6.66
CA GLY A 65 -3.63 -0.31 -6.64
C GLY A 65 -3.65 -1.62 -5.85
N PRO A 66 -4.86 -2.14 -5.59
CA PRO A 66 -5.07 -3.23 -4.63
C PRO A 66 -4.76 -4.63 -5.19
N ALA A 67 -4.36 -4.76 -6.45
CA ALA A 67 -4.26 -6.04 -7.12
C ALA A 67 -2.82 -6.38 -7.53
N ILE A 68 -2.59 -7.67 -7.75
CA ILE A 68 -1.48 -8.19 -8.54
C ILE A 68 -1.50 -7.49 -9.91
N GLY A 69 -0.38 -6.98 -10.38
CA GLY A 69 -0.27 -6.30 -11.69
C GLY A 69 0.11 -4.83 -11.62
N TRP A 70 0.46 -4.33 -10.44
CA TRP A 70 0.98 -2.97 -10.24
C TRP A 70 2.51 -2.93 -10.09
N THR A 71 3.18 -4.04 -10.39
CA THR A 71 4.65 -4.13 -10.30
C THR A 71 5.33 -3.11 -11.19
N ALA A 72 4.90 -2.99 -12.44
CA ALA A 72 5.51 -2.07 -13.40
C ALA A 72 5.40 -0.61 -12.97
N GLU A 73 4.22 -0.19 -12.47
CA GLU A 73 4.01 1.15 -11.92
C GLU A 73 4.87 1.39 -10.68
N GLY A 74 4.99 0.39 -9.80
CA GLY A 74 5.84 0.48 -8.62
C GLY A 74 7.31 0.67 -8.99
N LEU A 75 7.84 -0.21 -9.84
CA LEU A 75 9.23 -0.13 -10.29
C LEU A 75 9.55 1.17 -11.04
N GLU A 76 8.64 1.63 -11.88
CA GLU A 76 8.82 2.89 -12.62
C GLU A 76 8.78 4.10 -11.67
N SER A 77 7.90 4.08 -10.67
CA SER A 77 7.80 5.19 -9.71
C SER A 77 9.04 5.34 -8.84
N MET A 78 9.73 4.23 -8.51
CA MET A 78 10.97 4.25 -7.71
C MET A 78 12.15 4.94 -8.42
N LYS A 79 12.06 5.15 -9.73
CA LYS A 79 13.07 5.90 -10.49
C LYS A 79 12.90 7.42 -10.36
N ARG A 80 11.79 7.89 -9.78
CA ARG A 80 11.52 9.31 -9.55
C ARG A 80 12.31 9.81 -8.33
N LYS A 81 13.06 10.90 -8.50
CA LYS A 81 14.06 11.41 -7.55
C LYS A 81 13.56 11.57 -6.12
N ASN A 82 12.34 12.07 -5.94
CA ASN A 82 11.79 12.43 -4.62
C ASN A 82 10.67 11.47 -4.17
N VAL A 83 10.48 10.33 -4.83
CA VAL A 83 9.65 9.23 -4.31
C VAL A 83 10.43 8.52 -3.22
N THR A 84 10.00 8.64 -1.98
CA THR A 84 10.68 8.04 -0.83
C THR A 84 10.00 6.76 -0.34
N ALA A 85 8.77 6.49 -0.79
CA ALA A 85 8.08 5.25 -0.47
C ALA A 85 7.11 4.81 -1.57
N VAL A 86 6.92 3.50 -1.66
CA VAL A 86 5.85 2.88 -2.44
C VAL A 86 4.97 2.07 -1.50
N GLN A 87 3.66 2.33 -1.53
CA GLN A 87 2.69 1.61 -0.72
C GLN A 87 2.04 0.49 -1.54
N THR A 88 2.11 -0.74 -1.05
CA THR A 88 1.57 -1.92 -1.73
C THR A 88 0.93 -2.92 -0.76
N VAL A 89 0.08 -3.79 -1.27
CA VAL A 89 -0.37 -4.97 -0.52
C VAL A 89 0.80 -5.95 -0.43
N PHE A 90 1.16 -6.29 0.81
CA PHE A 90 2.23 -7.25 1.08
C PHE A 90 1.96 -7.93 2.43
N ASN A 91 1.93 -9.24 2.44
CA ASN A 91 1.77 -10.02 3.66
C ASN A 91 2.24 -11.46 3.41
N VAL A 92 2.34 -12.27 4.44
CA VAL A 92 2.85 -13.65 4.36
C VAL A 92 2.07 -14.54 3.39
N LEU A 93 0.82 -14.22 3.06
CA LEU A 93 -0.02 -14.97 2.12
C LEU A 93 -0.04 -14.37 0.71
N GLU A 94 0.23 -13.07 0.58
CA GLU A 94 0.17 -12.30 -0.66
C GLU A 94 1.50 -11.54 -0.83
N GLN A 95 2.49 -12.19 -1.44
CA GLN A 95 3.87 -11.68 -1.53
C GLN A 95 4.20 -11.04 -2.88
N THR A 96 3.34 -11.17 -3.88
CA THR A 96 3.48 -10.48 -5.17
C THR A 96 2.53 -9.27 -5.21
N PRO A 97 3.00 -8.07 -5.59
CA PRO A 97 4.33 -7.73 -6.13
C PRO A 97 5.38 -7.36 -5.06
N GLY A 98 5.07 -7.51 -3.77
CA GLY A 98 5.89 -7.01 -2.67
C GLY A 98 7.36 -7.43 -2.74
N ASN A 99 7.65 -8.71 -3.02
CA ASN A 99 9.04 -9.20 -3.09
C ASN A 99 9.87 -8.50 -4.18
N GLU A 100 9.27 -8.25 -5.36
CA GLU A 100 9.95 -7.56 -6.46
C GLU A 100 10.18 -6.09 -6.13
N LEU A 101 9.18 -5.45 -5.53
CA LEU A 101 9.26 -4.05 -5.10
C LEU A 101 10.25 -3.86 -3.95
N LEU A 102 10.35 -4.83 -3.03
CA LEU A 102 11.29 -4.75 -1.90
C LEU A 102 12.75 -4.72 -2.39
N ASN A 103 13.10 -5.59 -3.33
CA ASN A 103 14.44 -5.61 -3.91
C ASN A 103 14.77 -4.28 -4.61
N SER A 104 13.85 -3.80 -5.45
CA SER A 104 14.03 -2.52 -6.13
C SER A 104 14.04 -1.33 -5.16
N GLY A 105 13.28 -1.40 -4.06
CA GLY A 105 13.28 -0.39 -3.01
C GLY A 105 14.66 -0.26 -2.35
N ILE A 106 15.31 -1.38 -2.06
CA ILE A 106 16.68 -1.40 -1.51
C ILE A 106 17.67 -0.76 -2.49
N GLU A 107 17.56 -1.10 -3.78
CA GLU A 107 18.45 -0.58 -4.82
C GLU A 107 18.30 0.93 -5.06
N ASN A 108 17.09 1.48 -4.86
CA ASN A 108 16.75 2.88 -5.16
C ASN A 108 16.58 3.73 -3.89
N ASP A 109 16.85 3.20 -2.70
CA ASP A 109 16.63 3.87 -1.41
C ASP A 109 15.16 4.33 -1.22
N VAL A 110 14.20 3.48 -1.61
CA VAL A 110 12.75 3.72 -1.53
C VAL A 110 12.12 2.76 -0.54
N GLY A 111 11.46 3.28 0.48
CA GLY A 111 10.76 2.49 1.49
C GLY A 111 9.52 1.78 0.94
N ILE A 112 9.18 0.62 1.52
CA ILE A 112 7.94 -0.08 1.23
C ILE A 112 6.96 0.10 2.38
N LEU A 113 5.82 0.75 2.12
CA LEU A 113 4.73 0.88 3.07
C LEU A 113 3.71 -0.26 2.83
N VAL A 114 3.67 -1.17 3.77
CA VAL A 114 2.82 -2.36 3.66
C VAL A 114 1.35 -2.02 3.94
N ARG A 115 0.47 -2.44 3.05
CA ARG A 115 -0.98 -2.49 3.27
C ARG A 115 -1.44 -3.91 3.48
N VAL A 116 -2.54 -4.07 4.22
CA VAL A 116 -3.22 -5.35 4.44
C VAL A 116 -2.29 -6.42 5.04
N PRO A 117 -1.48 -6.09 6.06
CA PRO A 117 -0.57 -7.05 6.67
C PRO A 117 -1.30 -8.25 7.26
N ASP A 118 -2.58 -8.08 7.62
CA ASP A 118 -3.45 -9.12 8.19
C ASP A 118 -4.17 -10.00 7.14
N ALA A 119 -3.84 -9.85 5.84
CA ALA A 119 -4.48 -10.55 4.74
C ALA A 119 -6.02 -10.45 4.80
N SER A 120 -6.56 -9.23 4.87
CA SER A 120 -8.01 -8.98 4.96
C SER A 120 -8.68 -9.63 6.19
N GLY A 121 -7.96 -9.72 7.29
CA GLY A 121 -8.44 -10.29 8.55
C GLY A 121 -8.14 -11.77 8.76
N ILE A 122 -7.67 -12.49 7.74
CA ILE A 122 -7.37 -13.93 7.85
C ILE A 122 -6.32 -14.20 8.95
N LEU A 123 -5.26 -13.40 8.99
CA LEU A 123 -4.15 -13.55 9.95
C LEU A 123 -4.46 -13.01 11.35
N THR A 124 -5.65 -12.49 11.57
CA THR A 124 -6.08 -12.04 12.92
C THR A 124 -6.44 -13.21 13.84
N GLY A 125 -6.66 -14.41 13.29
CA GLY A 125 -7.20 -15.57 14.00
C GLY A 125 -8.71 -15.52 14.28
N LYS A 126 -9.42 -14.48 13.81
CA LYS A 126 -10.87 -14.30 14.02
C LYS A 126 -11.72 -14.87 12.89
N VAL A 127 -11.13 -15.10 11.71
CA VAL A 127 -11.81 -15.66 10.54
C VAL A 127 -11.68 -17.19 10.56
N ASN A 128 -12.79 -17.90 10.33
CA ASN A 128 -12.86 -19.34 10.20
C ASN A 128 -13.67 -19.73 8.94
N ALA A 129 -13.81 -21.03 8.68
CA ALA A 129 -14.47 -21.54 7.48
C ALA A 129 -15.96 -21.14 7.38
N ASP A 130 -16.61 -20.88 8.52
CA ASP A 130 -18.03 -20.52 8.61
C ASP A 130 -18.26 -19.01 8.66
N THR A 131 -17.19 -18.23 8.63
CA THR A 131 -17.27 -16.77 8.69
C THR A 131 -17.99 -16.24 7.44
N LYS A 132 -19.17 -15.66 7.66
CA LYS A 132 -19.93 -14.98 6.61
C LYS A 132 -19.46 -13.53 6.49
N ILE A 133 -19.09 -13.14 5.29
CA ILE A 133 -18.74 -11.75 4.97
C ILE A 133 -20.01 -11.09 4.42
N ASP A 134 -20.41 -9.99 5.02
CA ASP A 134 -21.56 -9.19 4.57
C ASP A 134 -21.31 -8.69 3.15
N GLU A 135 -22.34 -8.64 2.31
CA GLU A 135 -22.25 -8.18 0.92
C GLU A 135 -21.77 -6.73 0.81
N LYS A 136 -22.02 -5.91 1.82
CA LYS A 136 -21.56 -4.51 1.91
C LYS A 136 -20.12 -4.39 2.40
N ASP A 137 -19.52 -5.46 2.91
CA ASP A 137 -18.12 -5.46 3.33
C ASP A 137 -17.23 -5.47 2.08
N HIS A 138 -16.20 -4.61 2.07
CA HIS A 138 -15.23 -4.56 0.96
C HIS A 138 -14.52 -5.90 0.70
N ARG A 139 -14.54 -6.81 1.68
CA ARG A 139 -14.01 -8.18 1.57
C ARG A 139 -14.94 -9.14 0.83
N SER A 140 -16.17 -8.74 0.54
CA SER A 140 -17.17 -9.58 -0.16
C SER A 140 -16.70 -10.04 -1.55
N VAL A 141 -15.75 -9.29 -2.15
CA VAL A 141 -15.09 -9.68 -3.40
C VAL A 141 -14.17 -10.89 -3.26
N ARG A 142 -13.79 -11.26 -2.02
CA ARG A 142 -12.99 -12.44 -1.74
C ARG A 142 -13.87 -13.69 -1.79
N LYS A 143 -13.62 -14.56 -2.74
CA LYS A 143 -14.40 -15.81 -2.89
C LYS A 143 -14.18 -16.74 -1.70
N GLY A 144 -15.20 -17.54 -1.35
CA GLY A 144 -15.11 -18.53 -0.27
C GLY A 144 -13.94 -19.51 -0.43
N GLU A 145 -13.60 -19.87 -1.66
CA GLU A 145 -12.42 -20.69 -1.97
C GLU A 145 -11.11 -20.02 -1.55
N TRP A 146 -10.99 -18.70 -1.75
CA TRP A 146 -9.81 -17.94 -1.28
C TRP A 146 -9.69 -17.99 0.24
N ILE A 147 -10.80 -17.84 0.97
CA ILE A 147 -10.81 -17.94 2.43
C ILE A 147 -10.34 -19.32 2.88
N LYS A 148 -10.91 -20.39 2.30
CA LYS A 148 -10.53 -21.78 2.63
C LYS A 148 -9.06 -22.05 2.35
N ALA A 149 -8.56 -21.65 1.18
CA ALA A 149 -7.15 -21.82 0.82
C ALA A 149 -6.22 -21.03 1.75
N SER A 150 -6.61 -19.81 2.11
CA SER A 150 -5.85 -18.96 3.03
C SER A 150 -5.81 -19.53 4.44
N LEU A 151 -6.94 -20.04 4.95
CA LEU A 151 -6.99 -20.70 6.26
C LEU A 151 -6.11 -21.97 6.31
N LYS A 152 -6.07 -22.76 5.23
CA LYS A 152 -5.13 -23.88 5.14
C LYS A 152 -3.69 -23.45 5.29
N LYS A 153 -3.28 -22.37 4.61
CA LYS A 153 -1.94 -21.80 4.77
C LYS A 153 -1.68 -21.28 6.18
N VAL A 154 -2.69 -20.73 6.86
CA VAL A 154 -2.56 -20.30 8.26
C VAL A 154 -2.25 -21.49 9.16
N GLU A 155 -2.89 -22.64 8.95
CA GLU A 155 -2.56 -23.87 9.72
C GLU A 155 -1.10 -24.31 9.50
N GLU A 156 -0.58 -24.17 8.29
CA GLU A 156 0.83 -24.46 7.97
C GLU A 156 1.81 -23.47 8.63
N LEU A 157 1.37 -22.21 8.87
CA LEU A 157 2.17 -21.18 9.52
C LEU A 157 2.18 -21.29 11.06
N LYS A 158 1.15 -21.87 11.68
CA LYS A 158 1.06 -22.00 13.16
C LYS A 158 2.27 -22.66 13.80
N PRO A 159 2.82 -23.80 13.28
CA PRO A 159 4.03 -24.40 13.86
C PRO A 159 5.24 -23.46 13.81
N ILE A 160 5.35 -22.63 12.75
CA ILE A 160 6.43 -21.67 12.59
C ILE A 160 6.28 -20.55 13.62
N ALA A 161 5.08 -19.98 13.75
CA ALA A 161 4.77 -18.96 14.72
C ALA A 161 5.06 -19.44 16.15
N ASN A 162 4.52 -20.61 16.53
CA ASN A 162 4.67 -21.20 17.87
C ASN A 162 6.13 -21.47 18.24
N ARG A 163 6.94 -21.98 17.28
CA ARG A 163 8.37 -22.25 17.48
C ARG A 163 9.16 -20.98 17.79
N ASN A 164 8.70 -19.83 17.30
CA ASN A 164 9.29 -18.53 17.54
C ASN A 164 8.59 -17.75 18.66
N GLY A 165 7.65 -18.33 19.37
CA GLY A 165 6.93 -17.70 20.47
C GLY A 165 5.92 -16.63 20.04
N PHE A 166 5.42 -16.69 18.78
CA PHE A 166 4.49 -15.72 18.23
C PHE A 166 3.09 -16.32 18.01
N SER A 167 2.08 -15.51 18.19
CA SER A 167 0.77 -15.74 17.60
C SER A 167 0.82 -15.51 16.08
N ILE A 168 -0.17 -16.00 15.34
CA ILE A 168 -0.29 -15.74 13.90
C ILE A 168 -0.37 -14.24 13.59
N LYS A 169 -1.06 -13.48 14.45
CA LYS A 169 -1.15 -12.02 14.32
C LYS A 169 0.22 -11.34 14.47
N GLU A 170 0.99 -11.75 15.45
CA GLU A 170 2.35 -11.22 15.67
C GLU A 170 3.28 -11.62 14.53
N LEU A 171 3.19 -12.86 14.03
CA LEU A 171 3.91 -13.30 12.85
C LEU A 171 3.59 -12.41 11.64
N ALA A 172 2.31 -12.09 11.41
CA ALA A 172 1.87 -11.25 10.30
C ALA A 172 2.44 -9.81 10.35
N ILE A 173 2.66 -9.28 11.55
CA ILE A 173 3.22 -7.91 11.71
C ILE A 173 4.75 -7.91 11.65
N LYS A 174 5.37 -9.04 11.99
CA LYS A 174 6.84 -9.17 11.99
C LYS A 174 7.40 -9.65 10.65
N PHE A 175 6.51 -10.12 9.75
CA PHE A 175 6.86 -10.51 8.39
C PHE A 175 7.32 -9.30 7.58
#